data_97ac3b18710913a8158d44a63d9fdb8d
#
_entry.id   97ac3b18710913a8158d44a63d9fdb8d
#
_cell.length_a   1.000
_cell.length_b   1.000
_cell.length_c   1.000
_cell.angle_alpha   90.00
_cell.angle_beta   90.00
_cell.angle_gamma   90.00
#
_symmetry.space_group_name_H-M   'P 1'
#
loop_
_entity.id
_entity.type
_entity.pdbx_description
1 polymer ?
#
loop_
_entity_poly.entity_id
_entity_poly.type
_entity_poly.pdbx_seq_one_letter_code
_entity_poly.pdbx_strand_id
1 'polypeptide(L)'
;MSGIMRQVPRKIARVIHPVVLALLVATSAHAVQPDEILSDPALEQRARDLSRGLRCLVCRNENIDDSNADLARDLRVLVRERLVAGDTDEEVLDFITDRYGEYVLLTPRTGGSNWLLWAAGPAMLVAGLGIGAVFIRHRTRATETGLSAEEEDRLRQILDR
;
A
#
# COMPACT_ATOMS: atom_id res chain seq x y z
N MET A 1 -1.96 -20.85 -45.08
CA MET A 1 -2.29 -21.88 -44.07
C MET A 1 -3.31 -21.25 -43.14
N SER A 2 -4.59 -21.43 -43.49
CA SER A 2 -5.72 -20.73 -42.84
C SER A 2 -6.23 -21.54 -41.67
N GLY A 3 -6.33 -20.89 -40.50
CA GLY A 3 -6.64 -21.47 -39.23
C GLY A 3 -8.06 -22.04 -39.16
N ILE A 4 -8.15 -23.21 -38.60
CA ILE A 4 -9.39 -23.85 -38.18
C ILE A 4 -9.78 -23.20 -36.85
N MET A 5 -10.47 -22.08 -36.91
CA MET A 5 -11.24 -21.55 -35.77
C MET A 5 -12.52 -22.39 -35.65
N ARG A 6 -12.41 -23.51 -34.92
CA ARG A 6 -13.55 -24.36 -34.59
C ARG A 6 -14.55 -23.52 -33.78
N GLN A 7 -15.68 -23.15 -34.40
CA GLN A 7 -16.78 -22.48 -33.72
C GLN A 7 -17.32 -23.40 -32.63
N VAL A 8 -17.00 -23.09 -31.38
CA VAL A 8 -17.60 -23.75 -30.21
C VAL A 8 -19.10 -23.43 -30.24
N PRO A 9 -19.99 -24.43 -30.29
CA PRO A 9 -21.42 -24.19 -30.37
C PRO A 9 -21.86 -23.37 -29.14
N ARG A 10 -22.65 -22.32 -29.39
CA ARG A 10 -23.10 -21.34 -28.36
C ARG A 10 -23.72 -21.98 -27.10
N LYS A 11 -24.26 -23.20 -27.22
CA LYS A 11 -24.80 -23.97 -26.08
C LYS A 11 -23.70 -24.47 -25.16
N ILE A 12 -22.54 -24.86 -25.67
CA ILE A 12 -21.38 -25.33 -24.88
C ILE A 12 -20.68 -24.13 -24.17
N ALA A 13 -20.58 -23.01 -24.86
CA ALA A 13 -20.02 -21.78 -24.25
C ALA A 13 -20.84 -21.28 -23.05
N ARG A 14 -22.17 -21.43 -23.05
CA ARG A 14 -23.06 -21.03 -21.95
C ARG A 14 -22.87 -21.87 -20.68
N VAL A 15 -22.43 -23.12 -20.83
CA VAL A 15 -22.17 -24.02 -19.67
C VAL A 15 -20.73 -23.92 -19.21
N ILE A 16 -19.77 -23.74 -20.12
CA ILE A 16 -18.34 -23.65 -19.77
C ILE A 16 -18.02 -22.36 -18.99
N HIS A 17 -18.62 -21.23 -19.38
CA HIS A 17 -18.35 -19.93 -18.69
C HIS A 17 -18.64 -19.94 -17.17
N PRO A 18 -19.83 -20.36 -16.71
CA PRO A 18 -20.12 -20.41 -15.28
C PRO A 18 -19.30 -21.47 -14.54
N VAL A 19 -18.95 -22.60 -15.18
CA VAL A 19 -18.11 -23.63 -14.58
C VAL A 19 -16.67 -23.16 -14.41
N VAL A 20 -16.10 -22.51 -15.42
CA VAL A 20 -14.75 -21.93 -15.35
C VAL A 20 -14.71 -20.79 -14.34
N LEU A 21 -15.74 -19.94 -14.27
CA LEU A 21 -15.85 -18.87 -13.29
C LEU A 21 -15.99 -19.43 -11.87
N ALA A 22 -16.76 -20.50 -11.67
CA ALA A 22 -16.91 -21.18 -10.39
C ALA A 22 -15.59 -21.86 -9.94
N LEU A 23 -14.82 -22.44 -10.87
CA LEU A 23 -13.51 -23.04 -10.58
C LEU A 23 -12.47 -21.98 -10.18
N LEU A 24 -12.51 -20.79 -10.79
CA LEU A 24 -11.61 -19.67 -10.48
C LEU A 24 -11.86 -19.05 -9.08
N VAL A 25 -13.09 -19.15 -8.59
CA VAL A 25 -13.45 -18.64 -7.24
C VAL A 25 -13.10 -19.65 -6.13
N ALA A 26 -12.89 -20.91 -6.45
CA ALA A 26 -12.68 -21.99 -5.46
C ALA A 26 -11.25 -22.09 -4.92
N THR A 27 -10.27 -21.34 -5.44
CA THR A 27 -8.88 -21.40 -4.97
C THR A 27 -8.54 -20.27 -3.98
N SER A 28 -9.16 -20.28 -2.80
CA SER A 28 -8.65 -19.52 -1.66
C SER A 28 -7.47 -20.33 -1.08
N ALA A 29 -6.26 -20.03 -1.54
CA ALA A 29 -5.05 -20.58 -0.92
C ALA A 29 -4.86 -19.89 0.44
N HIS A 30 -5.19 -20.58 1.53
CA HIS A 30 -4.89 -20.13 2.87
C HIS A 30 -3.45 -20.51 3.21
N ALA A 31 -2.62 -19.51 3.54
CA ALA A 31 -1.24 -19.74 3.98
C ALA A 31 -1.18 -20.31 5.41
N VAL A 32 -2.14 -19.93 6.25
CA VAL A 32 -2.26 -20.41 7.63
C VAL A 32 -2.75 -21.86 7.65
N GLN A 33 -1.98 -22.74 8.27
CA GLN A 33 -2.32 -24.15 8.36
C GLN A 33 -3.31 -24.41 9.51
N PRO A 34 -4.18 -25.46 9.44
CA PRO A 34 -5.15 -25.77 10.47
C PRO A 34 -4.53 -26.10 11.84
N ASP A 35 -3.30 -26.58 11.88
CA ASP A 35 -2.56 -26.91 13.09
C ASP A 35 -1.95 -25.70 13.81
N GLU A 36 -1.91 -24.54 13.14
CA GLU A 36 -1.47 -23.27 13.73
C GLU A 36 -2.60 -22.55 14.48
N ILE A 37 -3.87 -22.84 14.15
CA ILE A 37 -5.03 -22.07 14.60
C ILE A 37 -5.27 -22.29 16.08
N LEU A 38 -5.41 -21.19 16.84
CA LEU A 38 -5.74 -21.26 18.26
C LEU A 38 -7.21 -21.67 18.49
N SER A 39 -7.47 -22.39 19.58
CA SER A 39 -8.82 -22.79 19.96
C SER A 39 -9.70 -21.63 20.42
N ASP A 40 -9.10 -20.55 20.92
CA ASP A 40 -9.77 -19.30 21.27
C ASP A 40 -9.90 -18.38 20.04
N PRO A 41 -11.13 -18.14 19.54
CA PRO A 41 -11.33 -17.32 18.36
C PRO A 41 -10.88 -15.85 18.53
N ALA A 42 -10.92 -15.32 19.76
CA ALA A 42 -10.53 -13.94 20.02
C ALA A 42 -9.00 -13.79 19.95
N LEU A 43 -8.25 -14.75 20.52
CA LEU A 43 -6.80 -14.77 20.41
C LEU A 43 -6.35 -15.05 18.96
N GLU A 44 -7.04 -15.94 18.26
CA GLU A 44 -6.72 -16.20 16.83
C GLU A 44 -6.94 -14.97 15.97
N GLN A 45 -8.01 -14.21 16.18
CA GLN A 45 -8.24 -12.97 15.46
C GLN A 45 -7.12 -11.95 15.71
N ARG A 46 -6.69 -11.78 16.98
CA ARG A 46 -5.54 -10.94 17.32
C ARG A 46 -4.25 -11.41 16.66
N ALA A 47 -3.99 -12.73 16.66
CA ALA A 47 -2.82 -13.31 16.01
C ALA A 47 -2.79 -13.00 14.51
N ARG A 48 -3.92 -13.10 13.82
CA ARG A 48 -4.03 -12.74 12.40
C ARG A 48 -3.85 -11.25 12.15
N ASP A 49 -4.44 -10.41 13.00
CA ASP A 49 -4.30 -8.95 12.82
C ASP A 49 -2.84 -8.51 12.99
N LEU A 50 -2.11 -9.06 13.96
CA LEU A 50 -0.68 -8.85 14.13
C LEU A 50 0.12 -9.40 12.94
N SER A 51 -0.19 -10.61 12.48
CA SER A 51 0.49 -11.26 11.37
C SER A 51 0.39 -10.50 10.05
N ARG A 52 -0.72 -9.81 9.79
CA ARG A 52 -0.88 -8.91 8.63
C ARG A 52 0.01 -7.67 8.69
N GLY A 53 0.39 -7.26 9.90
CA GLY A 53 1.32 -6.15 10.12
C GLY A 53 2.80 -6.53 10.04
N LEU A 54 3.10 -7.84 9.99
CA LEU A 54 4.45 -8.38 9.99
C LEU A 54 4.87 -8.87 8.60
N ARG A 55 6.08 -8.50 8.21
CA ARG A 55 6.68 -8.85 6.91
C ARG A 55 7.33 -10.22 6.95
N CYS A 56 7.10 -11.03 5.93
CA CYS A 56 7.89 -12.21 5.66
C CYS A 56 9.29 -11.79 5.18
N LEU A 57 10.32 -12.08 5.96
CA LEU A 57 11.69 -11.62 5.70
C LEU A 57 12.38 -12.29 4.50
N VAL A 58 11.85 -13.43 4.04
CA VAL A 58 12.36 -14.20 2.89
C VAL A 58 11.47 -14.07 1.64
N CYS A 59 10.39 -13.28 1.72
CA CYS A 59 9.43 -13.09 0.64
C CYS A 59 9.56 -11.71 0.00
N ARG A 60 8.88 -11.50 -1.15
CA ARG A 60 8.85 -10.20 -1.82
C ARG A 60 7.80 -9.27 -1.21
N ASN A 61 8.08 -8.75 0.00
CA ASN A 61 7.22 -7.75 0.66
C ASN A 61 5.79 -8.25 1.03
N GLU A 62 5.63 -9.54 1.20
CA GLU A 62 4.40 -10.19 1.61
C GLU A 62 4.31 -10.21 3.14
N ASN A 63 3.10 -10.17 3.71
CA ASN A 63 2.92 -10.34 5.14
C ASN A 63 3.01 -11.82 5.52
N ILE A 64 3.20 -12.12 6.82
CA ILE A 64 3.34 -13.51 7.26
C ILE A 64 2.00 -14.27 7.29
N ASP A 65 0.83 -13.59 7.30
CA ASP A 65 -0.48 -14.24 7.28
C ASP A 65 -0.80 -14.84 5.90
N ASP A 66 -0.28 -14.23 4.83
CA ASP A 66 -0.52 -14.65 3.44
C ASP A 66 0.63 -15.50 2.85
N SER A 67 1.79 -15.54 3.54
CA SER A 67 2.98 -16.24 3.04
C SER A 67 3.04 -17.71 3.45
N ASN A 68 3.36 -18.59 2.47
CA ASN A 68 3.58 -20.01 2.68
C ASN A 68 5.03 -20.40 3.02
N ALA A 69 5.93 -19.41 3.19
CA ALA A 69 7.34 -19.67 3.53
C ALA A 69 7.46 -20.24 4.95
N ASP A 70 8.43 -21.14 5.17
CA ASP A 70 8.67 -21.76 6.49
C ASP A 70 8.90 -20.69 7.57
N LEU A 71 9.70 -19.66 7.28
CA LEU A 71 9.94 -18.57 8.24
C LEU A 71 8.67 -17.77 8.55
N ALA A 72 7.75 -17.61 7.60
CA ALA A 72 6.47 -16.95 7.86
C ALA A 72 5.61 -17.81 8.82
N ARG A 73 5.63 -19.13 8.65
CA ARG A 73 4.97 -20.07 9.56
C ARG A 73 5.57 -19.98 10.97
N ASP A 74 6.89 -20.01 11.08
CA ASP A 74 7.58 -19.92 12.38
C ASP A 74 7.20 -18.61 13.11
N LEU A 75 7.15 -17.50 12.39
CA LEU A 75 6.73 -16.20 12.94
C LEU A 75 5.25 -16.21 13.35
N ARG A 76 4.36 -16.83 12.57
CA ARG A 76 2.94 -16.94 12.93
C ARG A 76 2.73 -17.79 14.20
N VAL A 77 3.49 -18.88 14.34
CA VAL A 77 3.46 -19.73 15.55
C VAL A 77 3.98 -18.94 16.74
N LEU A 78 5.10 -18.22 16.57
CA LEU A 78 5.68 -17.38 17.62
C LEU A 78 4.72 -16.29 18.12
N VAL A 79 4.01 -15.60 17.20
CA VAL A 79 2.96 -14.63 17.58
C VAL A 79 1.90 -15.29 18.46
N ARG A 80 1.42 -16.47 18.08
CA ARG A 80 0.40 -17.21 18.83
C ARG A 80 0.89 -17.66 20.20
N GLU A 81 2.11 -18.16 20.29
CA GLU A 81 2.74 -18.55 21.55
C GLU A 81 2.82 -17.39 22.54
N ARG A 82 3.22 -16.20 22.06
CA ARG A 82 3.32 -15.01 22.90
C ARG A 82 1.94 -14.54 23.39
N LEU A 83 0.94 -14.55 22.50
CA LEU A 83 -0.45 -14.19 22.86
C LEU A 83 -1.04 -15.17 23.89
N VAL A 84 -0.78 -16.47 23.76
CA VAL A 84 -1.20 -17.49 24.73
C VAL A 84 -0.48 -17.32 26.06
N ALA A 85 0.77 -16.87 26.06
CA ALA A 85 1.52 -16.53 27.27
C ALA A 85 0.95 -15.31 28.01
N GLY A 86 0.03 -14.54 27.36
CA GLY A 86 -0.65 -13.40 27.97
C GLY A 86 -0.09 -12.05 27.58
N ASP A 87 0.81 -11.99 26.61
CA ASP A 87 1.39 -10.74 26.15
C ASP A 87 0.34 -9.83 25.48
N THR A 88 0.53 -8.55 25.61
CA THR A 88 -0.18 -7.54 24.85
C THR A 88 0.32 -7.51 23.40
N ASP A 89 -0.46 -6.90 22.49
CA ASP A 89 -0.07 -6.77 21.08
C ASP A 89 1.26 -6.00 20.92
N GLU A 90 1.49 -5.00 21.76
CA GLU A 90 2.73 -4.21 21.76
C GLU A 90 3.93 -5.05 22.21
N GLU A 91 3.77 -5.84 23.29
CA GLU A 91 4.84 -6.71 23.78
C GLU A 91 5.21 -7.81 22.77
N VAL A 92 4.21 -8.36 22.05
CA VAL A 92 4.47 -9.32 20.97
C VAL A 92 5.29 -8.67 19.86
N LEU A 93 4.90 -7.47 19.42
CA LEU A 93 5.63 -6.74 18.37
C LEU A 93 7.03 -6.33 18.85
N ASP A 94 7.20 -5.93 20.11
CA ASP A 94 8.51 -5.62 20.70
C ASP A 94 9.41 -6.85 20.67
N PHE A 95 8.92 -7.98 21.14
CA PHE A 95 9.67 -9.22 21.16
C PHE A 95 10.15 -9.63 19.76
N ILE A 96 9.28 -9.47 18.73
CA ILE A 96 9.63 -9.82 17.36
C ILE A 96 10.63 -8.81 16.77
N THR A 97 10.43 -7.51 17.02
CA THR A 97 11.35 -6.47 16.51
C THR A 97 12.72 -6.53 17.16
N ASP A 98 12.82 -6.86 18.43
CA ASP A 98 14.09 -7.06 19.12
C ASP A 98 14.91 -8.22 18.54
N ARG A 99 14.22 -9.27 18.06
CA ARG A 99 14.87 -10.46 17.51
C ARG A 99 15.21 -10.34 16.03
N TYR A 100 14.33 -9.71 15.23
CA TYR A 100 14.42 -9.69 13.76
C TYR A 100 14.67 -8.30 13.18
N GLY A 101 14.68 -7.28 14.04
CA GLY A 101 14.84 -5.88 13.64
C GLY A 101 13.53 -5.23 13.18
N GLU A 102 13.50 -3.90 13.14
CA GLU A 102 12.30 -3.12 12.76
C GLU A 102 11.84 -3.36 11.31
N TYR A 103 12.70 -3.93 10.46
CA TYR A 103 12.34 -4.26 9.08
C TYR A 103 11.22 -5.31 8.98
N VAL A 104 11.01 -6.10 10.06
CA VAL A 104 9.89 -7.05 10.15
C VAL A 104 8.53 -6.36 10.15
N LEU A 105 8.46 -5.10 10.51
CA LEU A 105 7.22 -4.33 10.47
C LEU A 105 6.93 -3.84 9.05
N LEU A 106 5.71 -4.08 8.56
CA LEU A 106 5.24 -3.52 7.28
C LEU A 106 4.97 -2.02 7.39
N THR A 107 4.51 -1.58 8.55
CA THR A 107 4.25 -0.17 8.83
C THR A 107 5.16 0.29 9.97
N PRO A 108 6.03 1.28 9.76
CA PRO A 108 6.86 1.82 10.81
C PRO A 108 6.02 2.33 11.98
N ARG A 109 6.47 2.08 13.21
CA ARG A 109 5.81 2.61 14.40
C ARG A 109 5.85 4.13 14.42
N THR A 110 4.84 4.75 14.99
CA THR A 110 4.74 6.22 15.12
C THR A 110 5.60 6.77 16.24
N GLY A 111 6.18 5.92 17.11
CA GLY A 111 6.99 6.29 18.25
C GLY A 111 8.46 6.60 17.92
N GLY A 112 9.20 7.13 18.90
CA GLY A 112 10.63 7.43 18.79
C GLY A 112 10.95 8.46 17.69
N SER A 113 12.04 8.25 16.94
CA SER A 113 12.44 9.11 15.81
C SER A 113 11.56 8.97 14.56
N ASN A 114 10.74 7.93 14.50
CA ASN A 114 9.88 7.62 13.32
C ASN A 114 8.76 8.65 13.10
N TRP A 115 8.42 9.48 14.11
CA TRP A 115 7.45 10.56 13.95
C TRP A 115 7.81 11.52 12.80
N LEU A 116 9.12 11.70 12.53
CA LEU A 116 9.60 12.53 11.42
C LEU A 116 9.13 12.02 10.07
N LEU A 117 9.05 10.69 9.88
CA LEU A 117 8.54 10.09 8.64
C LEU A 117 7.08 10.48 8.41
N TRP A 118 6.28 10.44 9.48
CA TRP A 118 4.85 10.78 9.41
C TRP A 118 4.61 12.28 9.29
N ALA A 119 5.47 13.10 9.88
CA ALA A 119 5.39 14.56 9.79
C ALA A 119 5.89 15.11 8.44
N ALA A 120 6.81 14.43 7.77
CA ALA A 120 7.43 14.89 6.53
C ALA A 120 6.40 15.14 5.40
N GLY A 121 5.44 14.25 5.23
CA GLY A 121 4.40 14.39 4.21
C GLY A 121 3.56 15.67 4.38
N PRO A 122 2.90 15.86 5.52
CA PRO A 122 2.15 17.09 5.80
C PRO A 122 3.02 18.34 5.75
N ALA A 123 4.25 18.30 6.26
CA ALA A 123 5.18 19.43 6.21
C ALA A 123 5.53 19.84 4.77
N MET A 124 5.85 18.88 3.91
CA MET A 124 6.10 19.14 2.49
C MET A 124 4.87 19.68 1.77
N LEU A 125 3.67 19.19 2.09
CA LEU A 125 2.44 19.70 1.54
C LEU A 125 2.23 21.17 1.89
N VAL A 126 2.38 21.54 3.17
CA VAL A 126 2.25 22.94 3.64
C VAL A 126 3.30 23.84 2.98
N ALA A 127 4.56 23.38 2.91
CA ALA A 127 5.63 24.12 2.26
C ALA A 127 5.33 24.32 0.76
N GLY A 128 4.89 23.27 0.06
CA GLY A 128 4.54 23.35 -1.35
C GLY A 128 3.37 24.30 -1.63
N LEU A 129 2.32 24.25 -0.82
CA LEU A 129 1.18 25.19 -0.91
C LEU A 129 1.62 26.63 -0.63
N GLY A 130 2.50 26.85 0.36
CA GLY A 130 3.06 28.16 0.68
C GLY A 130 3.87 28.74 -0.48
N ILE A 131 4.79 27.97 -1.03
CA ILE A 131 5.60 28.37 -2.20
C ILE A 131 4.69 28.66 -3.40
N GLY A 132 3.72 27.78 -3.68
CA GLY A 132 2.75 27.96 -4.77
C GLY A 132 1.93 29.24 -4.62
N ALA A 133 1.43 29.51 -3.41
CA ALA A 133 0.67 30.74 -3.12
C ALA A 133 1.51 32.00 -3.30
N VAL A 134 2.75 31.99 -2.83
CA VAL A 134 3.70 33.10 -3.02
C VAL A 134 4.00 33.31 -4.50
N PHE A 135 4.26 32.23 -5.25
CA PHE A 135 4.53 32.30 -6.68
C PHE A 135 3.35 32.87 -7.47
N ILE A 136 2.13 32.42 -7.19
CA ILE A 136 0.91 32.90 -7.84
C ILE A 136 0.71 34.40 -7.53
N ARG A 137 0.87 34.81 -6.26
CA ARG A 137 0.75 36.22 -5.86
C ARG A 137 1.78 37.12 -6.56
N HIS A 138 3.02 36.66 -6.71
CA HIS A 138 4.03 37.41 -7.44
C HIS A 138 3.71 37.50 -8.95
N ARG A 139 3.23 36.44 -9.54
CA ARG A 139 2.87 36.39 -10.96
C ARG A 139 1.68 37.31 -11.28
N THR A 140 0.64 37.35 -10.46
CA THR A 140 -0.53 38.22 -10.63
C THR A 140 -0.13 39.71 -10.52
N ARG A 141 0.79 40.06 -9.60
CA ARG A 141 1.31 41.44 -9.49
C ARG A 141 2.15 41.86 -10.67
N ALA A 142 2.92 40.94 -11.28
CA ALA A 142 3.72 41.22 -12.47
C ALA A 142 2.86 41.41 -13.74
N THR A 143 1.66 40.84 -13.77
CA THR A 143 0.74 40.97 -14.92
C THR A 143 -0.04 42.29 -14.91
N GLU A 144 -0.07 43.02 -13.80
CA GLU A 144 -0.71 44.35 -13.69
C GLU A 144 0.19 45.49 -14.18
N THR A 145 1.47 45.22 -14.49
CA THR A 145 2.32 46.23 -15.15
C THR A 145 1.91 46.28 -16.62
N GLY A 146 1.00 47.17 -16.95
CA GLY A 146 0.62 47.45 -18.34
C GLY A 146 1.83 47.70 -19.23
N LEU A 147 1.63 47.64 -20.54
CA LEU A 147 2.66 47.96 -21.53
C LEU A 147 3.30 49.33 -21.21
N SER A 148 4.61 49.38 -21.24
CA SER A 148 5.31 50.67 -21.15
C SER A 148 4.93 51.55 -22.31
N ALA A 149 5.00 52.88 -22.18
CA ALA A 149 4.67 53.82 -23.25
C ALA A 149 5.45 53.52 -24.55
N GLU A 150 6.69 53.05 -24.42
CA GLU A 150 7.54 52.67 -25.55
C GLU A 150 7.08 51.37 -26.24
N GLU A 151 6.57 50.41 -25.50
CA GLU A 151 6.00 49.17 -26.03
C GLU A 151 4.64 49.44 -26.72
N GLU A 152 3.86 50.35 -26.17
CA GLU A 152 2.59 50.77 -26.77
C GLU A 152 2.77 51.52 -28.08
N ASP A 153 3.79 52.38 -28.20
CA ASP A 153 4.13 53.03 -29.44
C ASP A 153 4.70 52.08 -30.51
N ARG A 154 5.50 51.09 -30.11
CA ARG A 154 5.94 50.03 -31.02
C ARG A 154 4.77 49.16 -31.50
N LEU A 155 3.83 48.87 -30.65
CA LEU A 155 2.64 48.11 -31.01
C LEU A 155 1.79 48.86 -32.04
N ARG A 156 1.59 50.18 -31.85
CA ARG A 156 0.87 51.04 -32.81
C ARG A 156 1.57 51.09 -34.16
N GLN A 157 2.89 51.24 -34.20
CA GLN A 157 3.67 51.23 -35.46
C GLN A 157 3.57 49.93 -36.25
N ILE A 158 3.34 48.80 -35.55
CA ILE A 158 3.18 47.50 -36.19
C ILE A 158 1.75 47.29 -36.69
N LEU A 159 0.75 47.82 -35.99
CA LEU A 159 -0.66 47.69 -36.35
C LEU A 159 -1.08 48.62 -37.50
N ASP A 160 -0.40 49.79 -37.68
CA ASP A 160 -0.69 50.78 -38.71
C ASP A 160 0.03 50.48 -40.03
N ARG A 161 0.70 49.32 -40.18
CA ARG A 161 1.43 48.88 -41.36
C ARG A 161 0.66 47.83 -42.17
#